data_3827492d31a8f63a9260b55fb5d42805
#
_entry.id   3827492d31a8f63a9260b55fb5d42805
#
_cell.length_a   1.000
_cell.length_b   1.000
_cell.length_c   1.000
_cell.angle_alpha   90.00
_cell.angle_beta   90.00
_cell.angle_gamma   90.00
#
_symmetry.space_group_name_H-M   'P 1'
#
loop_
_entity.id
_entity.type
_entity.pdbx_description
1 polymer ?
#
loop_
_entity_poly.entity_id
_entity_poly.type
_entity_poly.pdbx_seq_one_letter_code
_entity_poly.pdbx_strand_id
1 'polypeptide(L)'
;MHGRVEWTTGTGMVGINASGQRIDMDWESGPSPMQLTLQMVGACSLVDVVIGLKDRPFTKAWVDLDSTRAEGTPRRFTSMTMVYHVVGDVPKKLVERVVHKSHEKYCSVSNSLDPTINIDWRVEVHADSEA
;
A
#
# COMPACT_ATOMS: atom_id res chain seq x y z
N MET A 1 -7.55 -19.31 -2.60
CA MET A 1 -7.94 -18.09 -1.84
C MET A 1 -9.43 -17.84 -2.05
N HIS A 2 -10.14 -17.49 -1.00
CA HIS A 2 -11.59 -17.27 -1.05
C HIS A 2 -11.96 -16.01 -0.27
N GLY A 3 -12.98 -15.29 -0.75
CA GLY A 3 -13.48 -14.11 -0.07
C GLY A 3 -14.94 -13.88 -0.39
N ARG A 4 -15.58 -13.08 0.46
CA ARG A 4 -16.98 -12.65 0.31
C ARG A 4 -17.08 -11.16 0.60
N VAL A 5 -17.96 -10.47 -0.10
CA VAL A 5 -18.34 -9.11 0.25
C VAL A 5 -19.85 -9.09 0.45
N GLU A 6 -20.30 -8.55 1.57
CA GLU A 6 -21.74 -8.43 1.88
C GLU A 6 -22.10 -6.96 2.00
N TRP A 7 -23.25 -6.59 1.43
CA TRP A 7 -23.87 -5.31 1.72
C TRP A 7 -24.52 -5.39 3.10
N THR A 8 -24.24 -4.41 3.93
CA THR A 8 -24.79 -4.38 5.31
C THR A 8 -26.05 -3.54 5.39
N THR A 9 -25.93 -2.23 5.15
CA THR A 9 -27.04 -1.30 5.11
C THR A 9 -26.59 0.02 4.50
N GLY A 10 -27.51 0.77 3.87
CA GLY A 10 -27.16 2.07 3.29
C GLY A 10 -26.03 1.97 2.28
N THR A 11 -24.89 2.60 2.55
CA THR A 11 -23.70 2.56 1.69
C THR A 11 -22.60 1.66 2.26
N GLY A 12 -22.90 0.92 3.32
CA GLY A 12 -21.95 0.06 4.02
C GLY A 12 -21.83 -1.33 3.45
N MET A 13 -20.61 -1.86 3.50
CA MET A 13 -20.29 -3.22 3.09
C MET A 13 -19.25 -3.81 4.05
N VAL A 14 -19.10 -5.11 4.02
CA VAL A 14 -18.04 -5.80 4.75
C VAL A 14 -17.39 -6.86 3.87
N GLY A 15 -16.07 -6.87 3.85
CA GLY A 15 -15.28 -7.93 3.24
C GLY A 15 -14.93 -8.98 4.28
N ILE A 16 -15.02 -10.25 3.91
CA ILE A 16 -14.77 -11.37 4.81
C ILE A 16 -13.88 -12.37 4.08
N ASN A 17 -12.75 -12.75 4.66
CA ASN A 17 -11.89 -13.76 4.06
C ASN A 17 -12.27 -15.17 4.53
N ALA A 18 -11.58 -16.18 4.01
CA ALA A 18 -11.87 -17.58 4.34
C ALA A 18 -11.77 -17.91 5.84
N SER A 19 -10.97 -17.13 6.58
CA SER A 19 -10.79 -17.31 8.03
C SER A 19 -11.81 -16.53 8.86
N GLY A 20 -12.74 -15.83 8.22
CA GLY A 20 -13.76 -15.03 8.91
C GLY A 20 -13.28 -13.64 9.35
N GLN A 21 -12.10 -13.21 8.96
CA GLN A 21 -11.61 -11.88 9.27
C GLN A 21 -12.31 -10.85 8.41
N ARG A 22 -12.61 -9.69 8.99
CA ARG A 22 -13.52 -8.70 8.41
C ARG A 22 -12.83 -7.37 8.15
N ILE A 23 -13.24 -6.71 7.05
CA ILE A 23 -12.86 -5.32 6.74
C ILE A 23 -14.14 -4.57 6.42
N ASP A 24 -14.43 -3.53 7.20
CA ASP A 24 -15.58 -2.66 6.96
C ASP A 24 -15.27 -1.65 5.87
N MET A 25 -16.24 -1.43 5.00
CA MET A 25 -16.15 -0.50 3.88
C MET A 25 -17.42 0.34 3.78
N ASP A 26 -17.29 1.52 3.21
CA ASP A 26 -18.43 2.39 2.92
C ASP A 26 -18.10 3.20 1.65
N TRP A 27 -18.96 3.11 0.63
CA TRP A 27 -18.61 3.77 -0.64
C TRP A 27 -18.86 5.28 -0.65
N GLU A 28 -19.49 5.85 0.38
CA GLU A 28 -19.63 7.29 0.52
C GLU A 28 -18.70 7.87 1.59
N SER A 29 -18.79 7.37 2.82
CA SER A 29 -18.00 7.92 3.94
C SER A 29 -16.59 7.34 4.04
N GLY A 30 -16.34 6.21 3.40
CA GLY A 30 -15.05 5.53 3.42
C GLY A 30 -14.84 4.66 4.67
N PRO A 31 -13.84 3.79 4.68
CA PRO A 31 -12.93 3.58 3.55
C PRO A 31 -13.63 2.95 2.34
N SER A 32 -13.45 3.56 1.20
CA SER A 32 -14.05 3.07 -0.05
C SER A 32 -13.21 1.95 -0.69
N PRO A 33 -13.78 1.17 -1.61
CA PRO A 33 -13.00 0.16 -2.32
C PRO A 33 -11.75 0.70 -3.01
N MET A 34 -11.82 1.88 -3.63
CA MET A 34 -10.65 2.48 -4.27
C MET A 34 -9.60 2.95 -3.26
N GLN A 35 -10.02 3.50 -2.13
CA GLN A 35 -9.10 3.87 -1.05
C GLN A 35 -8.38 2.64 -0.50
N LEU A 36 -9.11 1.55 -0.28
CA LEU A 36 -8.52 0.30 0.20
C LEU A 36 -7.57 -0.30 -0.84
N THR A 37 -7.92 -0.24 -2.12
CA THR A 37 -7.04 -0.75 -3.18
C THR A 37 -5.70 -0.01 -3.16
N LEU A 38 -5.71 1.31 -3.04
CA LEU A 38 -4.48 2.10 -2.93
C LEU A 38 -3.68 1.71 -1.70
N GLN A 39 -4.34 1.59 -0.54
CA GLN A 39 -3.70 1.21 0.72
C GLN A 39 -3.11 -0.20 0.65
N MET A 40 -3.74 -1.13 -0.06
CA MET A 40 -3.24 -2.50 -0.20
C MET A 40 -1.94 -2.55 -1.00
N VAL A 41 -1.77 -1.69 -1.99
CA VAL A 41 -0.50 -1.57 -2.72
C VAL A 41 0.61 -1.14 -1.75
N GLY A 42 0.34 -0.13 -0.94
CA GLY A 42 1.28 0.34 0.08
C GLY A 42 1.59 -0.72 1.12
N ALA A 43 0.55 -1.38 1.65
CA ALA A 43 0.72 -2.41 2.68
C ALA A 43 1.55 -3.59 2.18
N CYS A 44 1.29 -4.07 0.98
CA CYS A 44 2.00 -5.21 0.42
C CYS A 44 3.49 -4.90 0.23
N SER A 45 3.82 -3.74 -0.32
CA SER A 45 5.22 -3.34 -0.49
C SER A 45 5.89 -3.01 0.83
N LEU A 46 5.16 -2.46 1.81
CA LEU A 46 5.70 -2.15 3.13
C LEU A 46 6.12 -3.44 3.88
N VAL A 47 5.41 -4.53 3.70
CA VAL A 47 5.82 -5.84 4.24
C VAL A 47 7.23 -6.17 3.76
N ASP A 48 7.51 -5.98 2.48
CA ASP A 48 8.84 -6.26 1.93
C ASP A 48 9.93 -5.36 2.52
N VAL A 49 9.59 -4.10 2.79
CA VAL A 49 10.52 -3.17 3.45
C VAL A 49 10.84 -3.65 4.87
N VAL A 50 9.82 -3.96 5.65
CA VAL A 50 9.99 -4.42 7.03
C VAL A 50 10.80 -5.72 7.09
N ILE A 51 10.49 -6.67 6.24
CA ILE A 51 11.22 -7.94 6.16
C ILE A 51 12.66 -7.72 5.69
N GLY A 52 12.85 -6.88 4.68
CA GLY A 52 14.17 -6.58 4.12
C GLY A 52 15.10 -5.85 5.09
N LEU A 53 14.54 -5.17 6.08
CA LEU A 53 15.31 -4.41 7.09
C LEU A 53 15.31 -5.06 8.47
N LYS A 54 14.84 -6.29 8.61
CA LYS A 54 14.61 -6.92 9.92
C LYS A 54 15.83 -6.97 10.84
N ASP A 55 17.05 -7.00 10.28
CA ASP A 55 18.29 -7.05 11.05
C ASP A 55 18.92 -5.66 11.26
N ARG A 56 18.20 -4.60 10.90
CA ARG A 56 18.68 -3.23 11.01
C ARG A 56 18.00 -2.49 12.16
N PRO A 57 18.66 -1.48 12.75
CA PRO A 57 18.11 -0.75 13.89
C PRO A 57 17.10 0.32 13.44
N PHE A 58 15.97 -0.07 12.90
CA PHE A 58 14.87 0.85 12.60
C PHE A 58 13.73 0.66 13.60
N THR A 59 13.04 1.75 13.92
CA THR A 59 11.98 1.77 14.92
C THR A 59 10.59 2.02 14.34
N LYS A 60 10.54 2.62 13.15
CA LYS A 60 9.28 2.96 12.48
C LYS A 60 9.45 2.84 10.98
N ALA A 61 8.37 2.45 10.31
CA ALA A 61 8.30 2.48 8.85
C ALA A 61 6.86 2.76 8.43
N TRP A 62 6.68 3.62 7.44
CA TRP A 62 5.37 3.85 6.86
C TRP A 62 5.51 4.28 5.40
N VAL A 63 4.41 4.29 4.68
CA VAL A 63 4.35 4.77 3.31
C VAL A 63 3.19 5.73 3.15
N ASP A 64 3.48 6.89 2.59
CA ASP A 64 2.46 7.86 2.20
C ASP A 64 2.10 7.62 0.74
N LEU A 65 0.81 7.66 0.45
CA LEU A 65 0.26 7.26 -0.85
C LEU A 65 -0.54 8.40 -1.45
N ASP A 66 -0.28 8.70 -2.72
CA ASP A 66 -1.07 9.61 -3.53
C ASP A 66 -1.41 8.94 -4.84
N SER A 67 -2.53 9.32 -5.43
CA SER A 67 -2.95 8.73 -6.70
C SER A 67 -3.69 9.73 -7.55
N THR A 68 -3.69 9.48 -8.86
CA THR A 68 -4.60 10.13 -9.79
C THR A 68 -5.48 9.08 -10.44
N ARG A 69 -6.70 9.49 -10.83
CA ARG A 69 -7.68 8.62 -11.45
C ARG A 69 -8.15 9.25 -12.75
N ALA A 70 -8.58 8.41 -13.68
CA ALA A 70 -9.15 8.86 -14.94
C ALA A 70 -10.43 9.68 -14.70
N GLU A 71 -10.67 10.66 -15.55
CA GLU A 71 -11.96 11.36 -15.59
C GLU A 71 -13.00 10.47 -16.28
N GLY A 72 -14.25 10.61 -15.89
CA GLY A 72 -15.34 9.80 -16.45
C GLY A 72 -15.42 8.41 -15.84
N THR A 73 -16.12 7.51 -16.50
CA THR A 73 -16.40 6.16 -16.03
C THR A 73 -15.79 5.13 -17.00
N PRO A 74 -15.01 4.14 -16.53
CA PRO A 74 -14.60 3.93 -15.14
C PRO A 74 -13.48 4.86 -14.71
N ARG A 75 -13.52 5.27 -13.45
CA ARG A 75 -12.49 6.12 -12.86
C ARG A 75 -11.33 5.28 -12.33
N ARG A 76 -10.61 4.63 -13.24
CA ARG A 76 -9.48 3.77 -12.90
C ARG A 76 -8.27 4.58 -12.45
N PHE A 77 -7.36 3.96 -11.70
CA PHE A 77 -6.09 4.59 -11.36
C PHE A 77 -5.25 4.85 -12.62
N THR A 78 -4.68 6.04 -12.71
CA THR A 78 -3.73 6.40 -13.78
C THR A 78 -2.32 6.50 -13.24
N SER A 79 -2.16 6.92 -11.97
CA SER A 79 -0.85 6.96 -11.32
C SER A 79 -0.98 6.71 -9.83
N MET A 80 0.09 6.20 -9.23
CA MET A 80 0.26 6.04 -7.79
C MET A 80 1.66 6.52 -7.44
N THR A 81 1.76 7.38 -6.43
CA THR A 81 3.06 7.86 -5.91
C THR A 81 3.19 7.42 -4.47
N MET A 82 4.31 6.79 -4.14
CA MET A 82 4.55 6.24 -2.82
C MET A 82 5.83 6.83 -2.23
N VAL A 83 5.74 7.36 -1.01
CA VAL A 83 6.90 7.85 -0.27
C VAL A 83 7.09 6.95 0.93
N TYR A 84 8.17 6.18 0.92
CA TYR A 84 8.51 5.27 2.01
C TYR A 84 9.37 6.00 3.03
N HIS A 85 8.96 5.94 4.29
CA HIS A 85 9.67 6.55 5.40
C HIS A 85 10.17 5.47 6.34
N VAL A 86 11.43 5.56 6.71
CA VAL A 86 12.05 4.67 7.69
C VAL A 86 12.75 5.53 8.73
N VAL A 87 12.49 5.25 10.00
CA VAL A 87 13.15 5.93 11.12
C VAL A 87 14.18 4.99 11.74
N GLY A 88 15.43 5.39 11.75
CA GLY A 88 16.52 4.61 12.30
C GLY A 88 17.83 4.81 11.56
N ASP A 89 18.88 4.17 12.07
CA ASP A 89 20.22 4.19 11.45
C ASP A 89 20.31 3.12 10.36
N VAL A 90 19.70 3.44 9.22
CA VAL A 90 19.59 2.53 8.07
C VAL A 90 20.06 3.25 6.81
N PRO A 91 20.94 2.64 6.00
CA PRO A 91 21.37 3.25 4.74
C PRO A 91 20.20 3.46 3.79
N LYS A 92 20.04 4.67 3.29
CA LYS A 92 18.97 4.99 2.34
C LYS A 92 19.04 4.11 1.09
N LYS A 93 20.22 3.84 0.58
CA LYS A 93 20.41 2.99 -0.60
C LYS A 93 19.91 1.57 -0.39
N LEU A 94 20.00 1.06 0.84
CA LEU A 94 19.47 -0.26 1.17
C LEU A 94 17.95 -0.27 1.09
N VAL A 95 17.31 0.76 1.66
CA VAL A 95 15.84 0.89 1.60
C VAL A 95 15.38 1.03 0.16
N GLU A 96 16.06 1.85 -0.63
CA GLU A 96 15.75 2.02 -2.06
C GLU A 96 15.85 0.71 -2.82
N ARG A 97 16.87 -0.10 -2.52
CA ARG A 97 17.03 -1.42 -3.16
C ARG A 97 15.90 -2.37 -2.81
N VAL A 98 15.49 -2.37 -1.54
CA VAL A 98 14.39 -3.23 -1.08
C VAL A 98 13.07 -2.82 -1.74
N VAL A 99 12.79 -1.53 -1.80
CA VAL A 99 11.57 -1.01 -2.45
C VAL A 99 11.57 -1.33 -3.95
N HIS A 100 12.71 -1.12 -4.60
CA HIS A 100 12.83 -1.43 -6.04
C HIS A 100 12.51 -2.91 -6.32
N LYS A 101 13.10 -3.81 -5.54
CA LYS A 101 12.86 -5.25 -5.71
C LYS A 101 11.42 -5.64 -5.37
N SER A 102 10.80 -4.97 -4.40
CA SER A 102 9.41 -5.20 -4.04
C SER A 102 8.51 -4.99 -5.27
N HIS A 103 8.60 -3.82 -5.89
CA HIS A 103 7.77 -3.50 -7.05
C HIS A 103 8.15 -4.29 -8.30
N GLU A 104 9.42 -4.61 -8.45
CA GLU A 104 9.89 -5.41 -9.60
C GLU A 104 9.43 -6.87 -9.51
N LYS A 105 9.52 -7.49 -8.33
CA LYS A 105 9.38 -8.95 -8.20
C LYS A 105 8.43 -9.44 -7.12
N TYR A 106 8.36 -8.79 -5.96
CA TYR A 106 7.77 -9.41 -4.77
C TYR A 106 6.38 -8.90 -4.41
N CYS A 107 6.05 -7.65 -4.70
CA CYS A 107 4.74 -7.12 -4.37
C CYS A 107 3.66 -7.71 -5.27
N SER A 108 2.94 -8.71 -4.77
CA SER A 108 1.89 -9.37 -5.54
C SER A 108 0.76 -8.41 -5.90
N VAL A 109 0.44 -7.46 -5.03
CA VAL A 109 -0.64 -6.50 -5.28
C VAL A 109 -0.28 -5.56 -6.43
N SER A 110 0.90 -4.89 -6.36
CA SER A 110 1.29 -3.97 -7.43
C SER A 110 1.48 -4.68 -8.77
N ASN A 111 1.98 -5.92 -8.75
CA ASN A 111 2.16 -6.71 -9.96
C ASN A 111 0.87 -7.33 -10.50
N SER A 112 -0.22 -7.24 -9.76
CA SER A 112 -1.55 -7.66 -10.20
C SER A 112 -2.36 -6.52 -10.82
N LEU A 113 -1.85 -5.30 -10.78
CA LEU A 113 -2.51 -4.13 -11.33
C LEU A 113 -2.24 -3.98 -12.83
N ASP A 114 -3.05 -3.16 -13.48
CA ASP A 114 -2.86 -2.83 -14.89
C ASP A 114 -1.47 -2.19 -15.08
N PRO A 115 -0.65 -2.71 -16.01
CA PRO A 115 0.69 -2.18 -16.23
C PRO A 115 0.72 -0.76 -16.80
N THR A 116 -0.41 -0.22 -17.24
CA THR A 116 -0.50 1.17 -17.69
C THR A 116 -0.56 2.17 -16.54
N ILE A 117 -0.78 1.70 -15.30
CA ILE A 117 -0.74 2.57 -14.13
C ILE A 117 0.71 2.97 -13.88
N ASN A 118 0.97 4.28 -13.85
CA ASN A 118 2.29 4.78 -13.55
C ASN A 118 2.53 4.74 -12.04
N ILE A 119 3.46 3.89 -11.58
CA ILE A 119 3.82 3.76 -10.18
C ILE A 119 5.20 4.37 -9.95
N ASP A 120 5.24 5.48 -9.23
CA ASP A 120 6.46 6.16 -8.82
C ASP A 120 6.65 6.05 -7.32
N TRP A 121 7.90 6.03 -6.86
CA TRP A 121 8.20 5.97 -5.44
C TRP A 121 9.50 6.69 -5.11
N ARG A 122 9.64 7.08 -3.86
CA ARG A 122 10.90 7.57 -3.30
C ARG A 122 11.01 7.14 -1.84
N VAL A 123 12.20 7.29 -1.28
CA VAL A 123 12.52 6.87 0.08
C VAL A 123 13.07 8.05 0.87
N GLU A 124 12.62 8.19 2.11
CA GLU A 124 13.17 9.13 3.08
C GLU A 124 13.54 8.37 4.35
N VAL A 125 14.79 8.53 4.80
CA VAL A 125 15.27 7.94 6.04
C VAL A 125 15.46 9.06 7.07
N HIS A 126 14.93 8.85 8.27
CA HIS A 126 14.96 9.82 9.37
C HIS A 126 15.76 9.25 10.53
N ALA A 127 16.53 10.12 11.20
CA ALA A 127 17.17 9.75 12.47
C ALA A 127 16.10 9.60 13.56
N ASP A 128 16.36 8.77 14.58
CA ASP A 128 15.41 8.55 15.68
C ASP A 128 15.00 9.87 16.36
N SER A 129 15.92 10.85 16.44
CA SER A 129 15.65 12.16 17.03
C SER A 129 14.63 12.99 16.22
N GLU A 130 14.33 12.61 15.00
CA GLU A 130 13.37 13.31 14.11
C GLU A 130 11.99 12.66 14.12
N ALA A 131 11.86 11.55 14.80
CA ALA A 131 10.59 10.82 14.86
C ALA A 131 9.56 11.47 15.84
#